data_a3bb0fd930fcfc84d24d9965b4a0036f
#
_entry.id   a3bb0fd930fcfc84d24d9965b4a0036f
#
_cell.length_a   1.000
_cell.length_b   1.000
_cell.length_c   1.000
_cell.angle_alpha   90.00
_cell.angle_beta   90.00
_cell.angle_gamma   90.00
#
_symmetry.space_group_name_H-M   'P 1'
#
loop_
_entity.id
_entity.type
_entity.pdbx_description
1 polymer ?
#
loop_
_entity_poly.entity_id
_entity_poly.type
_entity_poly.pdbx_seq_one_letter_code
_entity_poly.pdbx_strand_id
1 'polypeptide(L)'
;DVVGGYFAINAGALGPNMGTIHYLAPDTLQWENLEVGYSDFLHWLLTGPVDTFYETFNWKNRDLDLERVDGNHTISFVPFLWTNEGQDLEQTDKRIIPVEEHYALTLELQKQLLK
;
A
#
# COMPACT_ATOMS: atom_id res chain seq x y z
N ASP A 1 0.55 1.63 -4.64
CA ASP A 1 -0.70 2.40 -4.74
C ASP A 1 -0.53 3.79 -4.10
N VAL A 2 -1.59 4.57 -4.08
CA VAL A 2 -1.54 5.97 -3.63
C VAL A 2 -1.40 6.14 -2.12
N VAL A 3 -1.66 5.11 -1.33
CA VAL A 3 -1.52 5.15 0.14
C VAL A 3 -0.23 4.48 0.61
N GLY A 4 0.66 4.15 -0.30
CA GLY A 4 1.97 3.59 0.02
C GLY A 4 2.01 2.08 0.16
N GLY A 5 1.00 1.37 -0.33
CA GLY A 5 1.02 -0.08 -0.45
C GLY A 5 1.53 -0.53 -1.82
N TYR A 6 1.94 -1.79 -1.92
CA TYR A 6 2.50 -2.33 -3.16
C TYR A 6 1.94 -3.71 -3.47
N PHE A 7 1.55 -3.90 -4.74
CA PHE A 7 1.15 -5.21 -5.24
C PHE A 7 2.32 -5.86 -5.97
N ALA A 8 2.52 -7.14 -5.77
CA ALA A 8 3.57 -7.90 -6.46
C ALA A 8 3.08 -9.29 -6.85
N ILE A 9 3.58 -9.79 -7.98
CA ILE A 9 3.38 -11.18 -8.40
C ILE A 9 4.46 -12.02 -7.73
N ASN A 10 4.06 -13.06 -7.00
CA ASN A 10 5.02 -13.95 -6.36
C ASN A 10 5.75 -14.81 -7.41
N ALA A 11 7.05 -14.60 -7.52
CA ALA A 11 7.93 -15.41 -8.35
C ALA A 11 8.83 -16.34 -7.50
N GLY A 12 8.41 -16.65 -6.26
CA GLY A 12 9.11 -17.55 -5.33
C GLY A 12 9.63 -16.90 -4.07
N ALA A 13 9.84 -15.56 -4.07
CA ALA A 13 10.40 -14.86 -2.91
C ALA A 13 9.40 -14.67 -1.76
N LEU A 14 8.10 -14.77 -2.05
CA LEU A 14 7.03 -14.51 -1.10
C LEU A 14 6.30 -15.78 -0.65
N GLY A 15 6.93 -16.95 -0.83
CA GLY A 15 6.39 -18.23 -0.40
C GLY A 15 6.14 -19.19 -1.56
N PRO A 16 5.47 -20.34 -1.29
CA PRO A 16 5.33 -21.41 -2.27
C PRO A 16 4.26 -21.18 -3.36
N ASN A 17 3.35 -20.24 -3.14
CA ASN A 17 2.23 -20.00 -4.06
C ASN A 17 2.65 -19.08 -5.22
N MET A 18 3.37 -19.67 -6.18
CA MET A 18 3.87 -18.97 -7.36
C MET A 18 2.73 -18.39 -8.20
N GLY A 19 2.92 -17.18 -8.70
CA GLY A 19 1.95 -16.51 -9.57
C GLY A 19 0.80 -15.80 -8.87
N THR A 20 0.68 -15.95 -7.56
CA THR A 20 -0.34 -15.21 -6.80
C THR A 20 0.09 -13.77 -6.54
N ILE A 21 -0.90 -12.88 -6.43
CA ILE A 21 -0.67 -11.48 -6.11
C ILE A 21 -0.55 -11.33 -4.59
N HIS A 22 0.49 -10.65 -4.17
CA HIS A 22 0.72 -10.27 -2.78
C HIS A 22 0.64 -8.76 -2.63
N TYR A 23 0.20 -8.32 -1.46
CA TYR A 23 0.08 -6.90 -1.12
C TYR A 23 0.95 -6.57 0.09
N LEU A 24 1.85 -5.59 -0.07
CA LEU A 24 2.60 -5.03 1.05
C LEU A 24 1.77 -3.89 1.64
N ALA A 25 1.10 -4.17 2.76
CA ALA A 25 0.19 -3.22 3.38
C ALA A 25 0.97 -2.11 4.10
N PRO A 26 0.60 -0.83 3.90
CA PRO A 26 1.32 0.29 4.52
C PRO A 26 1.09 0.41 6.03
N ASP A 27 0.05 -0.20 6.55
CA ASP A 27 -0.30 -0.16 7.98
C ASP A 27 0.30 -1.31 8.77
N THR A 28 0.79 -2.36 8.12
CA THR A 28 1.41 -3.50 8.79
C THR A 28 2.86 -3.74 8.38
N LEU A 29 3.28 -3.25 7.23
CA LEU A 29 4.55 -3.53 6.57
C LEU A 29 4.80 -5.03 6.36
N GLN A 30 3.73 -5.79 6.14
CA GLN A 30 3.79 -7.22 5.89
C GLN A 30 3.15 -7.55 4.54
N TRP A 31 3.73 -8.54 3.86
CA TRP A 31 3.16 -9.06 2.62
C TRP A 31 1.99 -9.98 2.93
N GLU A 32 0.86 -9.71 2.30
CA GLU A 32 -0.36 -10.51 2.40
C GLU A 32 -0.62 -11.21 1.08
N ASN A 33 -0.83 -12.54 1.12
CA ASN A 33 -1.24 -13.28 -0.07
C ASN A 33 -2.73 -13.03 -0.31
N LEU A 34 -3.06 -12.43 -1.44
CA LEU A 34 -4.44 -12.16 -1.80
C LEU A 34 -5.15 -13.37 -2.41
N GLU A 35 -4.42 -14.47 -2.61
CA GLU A 35 -4.95 -15.76 -3.11
C GLU A 35 -5.58 -15.68 -4.50
N VAL A 36 -5.14 -14.72 -5.31
CA VAL A 36 -5.61 -14.54 -6.69
C VAL A 36 -4.43 -14.47 -7.64
N GLY A 37 -4.62 -14.95 -8.87
CA GLY A 37 -3.66 -14.79 -9.96
C GLY A 37 -3.78 -13.43 -10.62
N TYR A 38 -2.89 -13.19 -11.58
CA TYR A 38 -2.79 -11.88 -12.24
C TYR A 38 -4.07 -11.47 -12.98
N SER A 39 -4.68 -12.39 -13.72
CA SER A 39 -5.89 -12.09 -14.50
C SER A 39 -7.07 -11.72 -13.60
N ASP A 40 -7.27 -12.47 -12.52
CA ASP A 40 -8.33 -12.20 -11.55
C ASP A 40 -8.09 -10.88 -10.82
N PHE A 41 -6.82 -10.59 -10.52
CA PHE A 41 -6.43 -9.31 -9.91
C PHE A 41 -6.77 -8.13 -10.82
N LEU A 42 -6.43 -8.21 -12.12
CA LEU A 42 -6.77 -7.16 -13.07
C LEU A 42 -8.27 -6.97 -13.21
N HIS A 43 -9.03 -8.06 -13.26
CA HIS A 43 -10.48 -8.00 -13.32
C HIS A 43 -11.05 -7.28 -12.08
N TRP A 44 -10.57 -7.66 -10.90
CA TRP A 44 -10.98 -7.01 -9.65
C TRP A 44 -10.64 -5.51 -9.66
N LEU A 45 -9.43 -5.15 -10.11
CA LEU A 45 -8.97 -3.77 -10.14
C LEU A 45 -9.86 -2.89 -11.02
N LEU A 46 -10.35 -3.44 -12.13
CA LEU A 46 -11.15 -2.71 -13.10
C LEU A 46 -12.66 -2.71 -12.80
N THR A 47 -13.15 -3.75 -12.15
CA THR A 47 -14.61 -3.95 -11.97
C THR A 47 -15.03 -4.29 -10.55
N GLY A 48 -14.09 -4.61 -9.67
CA GLY A 48 -14.39 -5.08 -8.31
C GLY A 48 -14.61 -3.96 -7.29
N PRO A 49 -14.93 -4.33 -6.05
CA PRO A 49 -15.19 -3.36 -4.98
C PRO A 49 -13.89 -2.81 -4.37
N VAL A 50 -13.13 -2.06 -5.16
CA VAL A 50 -11.84 -1.47 -4.75
C VAL A 50 -12.01 -0.54 -3.55
N ASP A 51 -13.12 0.20 -3.48
CA ASP A 51 -13.40 1.09 -2.35
C ASP A 51 -13.47 0.33 -1.02
N THR A 52 -14.02 -0.88 -1.03
CA THR A 52 -14.07 -1.73 0.16
C THR A 52 -12.67 -2.13 0.62
N PHE A 53 -11.79 -2.45 -0.30
CA PHE A 53 -10.39 -2.78 0.01
C PHE A 53 -9.67 -1.62 0.71
N TYR A 54 -9.96 -0.38 0.32
CA TYR A 54 -9.32 0.81 0.84
C TYR A 54 -10.16 1.56 1.89
N GLU A 55 -11.25 1.00 2.39
CA GLU A 55 -12.16 1.70 3.30
C GLU A 55 -11.50 2.12 4.62
N THR A 56 -10.50 1.36 5.09
CA THR A 56 -9.74 1.69 6.31
C THR A 56 -8.76 2.85 6.11
N PHE A 57 -8.42 3.17 4.86
CA PHE A 57 -7.54 4.27 4.52
C PHE A 57 -8.36 5.48 4.11
N ASN A 58 -9.04 6.08 5.07
CA ASN A 58 -9.93 7.20 4.82
C ASN A 58 -9.65 8.37 5.76
N TRP A 59 -9.77 9.58 5.20
CA TRP A 59 -9.70 10.83 5.94
C TRP A 59 -10.56 11.87 5.23
N LYS A 60 -10.85 12.98 5.91
CA LYS A 60 -11.84 13.98 5.47
C LYS A 60 -11.63 14.48 4.04
N ASN A 61 -10.39 14.76 3.66
CA ASN A 61 -10.06 15.36 2.36
C ASN A 61 -9.42 14.34 1.40
N ARG A 62 -9.67 13.05 1.60
CA ARG A 62 -9.02 11.98 0.81
C ARG A 62 -9.14 12.19 -0.69
N ASP A 63 -10.33 12.43 -1.18
CA ASP A 63 -10.55 12.54 -2.63
C ASP A 63 -9.80 13.74 -3.23
N LEU A 64 -9.77 14.86 -2.52
CA LEU A 64 -9.01 16.04 -2.95
C LEU A 64 -7.50 15.79 -2.93
N ASP A 65 -7.01 15.12 -1.91
CA ASP A 65 -5.59 14.79 -1.80
C ASP A 65 -5.15 13.80 -2.88
N LEU A 66 -5.99 12.82 -3.20
CA LEU A 66 -5.69 11.82 -4.24
C LEU A 66 -5.62 12.44 -5.64
N GLU A 67 -6.38 13.50 -5.92
CA GLU A 67 -6.32 14.20 -7.20
C GLU A 67 -4.95 14.79 -7.49
N ARG A 68 -4.14 15.06 -6.47
CA ARG A 68 -2.79 15.62 -6.61
C ARG A 68 -1.72 14.57 -6.88
N VAL A 69 -2.06 13.29 -6.74
CA VAL A 69 -1.10 12.20 -6.85
C VAL A 69 -1.15 11.62 -8.27
N ASP A 70 -0.05 11.74 -9.01
CA ASP A 70 0.06 11.14 -10.34
C ASP A 70 0.59 9.70 -10.25
N GLY A 71 0.75 9.03 -11.40
CA GLY A 71 1.17 7.63 -11.47
C GLY A 71 2.59 7.34 -10.98
N ASN A 72 3.41 8.38 -10.76
CA ASN A 72 4.80 8.24 -10.30
C ASN A 72 4.98 8.63 -8.84
N HIS A 73 3.92 9.01 -8.16
CA HIS A 73 3.95 9.47 -6.77
C HIS A 73 2.97 8.70 -5.90
N THR A 74 3.22 8.76 -4.61
CA THR A 74 2.34 8.19 -3.58
C THR A 74 2.28 9.14 -2.39
N ILE A 75 1.36 8.90 -1.47
CA ILE A 75 1.26 9.67 -0.24
C ILE A 75 2.09 8.98 0.85
N SER A 76 2.99 9.74 1.47
CA SER A 76 3.72 9.33 2.67
C SER A 76 3.05 9.93 3.89
N PHE A 77 2.73 9.10 4.87
CA PHE A 77 2.05 9.51 6.11
C PHE A 77 3.06 9.63 7.25
N VAL A 78 2.95 10.72 8.02
CA VAL A 78 3.77 10.94 9.21
C VAL A 78 2.84 11.33 10.37
N PRO A 79 2.80 10.58 11.48
CA PRO A 79 3.49 9.31 11.77
C PRO A 79 3.14 8.19 10.79
N PHE A 80 4.03 7.20 10.67
CA PHE A 80 3.79 6.06 9.75
C PHE A 80 2.53 5.29 10.13
N LEU A 81 1.82 4.75 9.12
CA LEU A 81 0.54 4.06 9.32
C LEU A 81 0.64 2.79 10.18
N TRP A 82 1.82 2.18 10.25
CA TRP A 82 2.04 0.99 11.05
C TRP A 82 2.35 1.30 12.53
N THR A 83 2.42 2.57 12.91
CA THR A 83 2.55 3.00 14.32
C THR A 83 1.17 3.24 14.94
N ASN A 84 1.08 3.24 16.26
CA ASN A 84 -0.17 3.56 16.94
C ASN A 84 -0.67 4.97 16.61
N GLU A 85 0.25 5.93 16.55
CA GLU A 85 -0.05 7.32 16.24
C GLU A 85 -0.54 7.48 14.80
N GLY A 86 -0.02 6.66 13.88
CA GLY A 86 -0.37 6.71 12.46
C GLY A 86 -1.71 6.08 12.12
N GLN A 87 -2.35 5.37 13.03
CA GLN A 87 -3.65 4.75 12.79
C GLN A 87 -4.78 5.76 12.67
N ASP A 88 -4.62 6.94 13.27
CA ASP A 88 -5.55 8.05 13.08
C ASP A 88 -5.12 8.88 11.86
N LEU A 89 -5.63 8.53 10.68
CA LEU A 89 -5.23 9.15 9.43
C LEU A 89 -5.55 10.66 9.38
N GLU A 90 -6.57 11.12 10.09
CA GLU A 90 -6.90 12.55 10.15
C GLU A 90 -5.78 13.38 10.78
N GLN A 91 -5.05 12.80 11.73
CA GLN A 91 -3.99 13.47 12.47
C GLN A 91 -2.61 13.33 11.85
N THR A 92 -2.50 12.57 10.75
CA THR A 92 -1.22 12.40 10.06
C THR A 92 -0.96 13.53 9.08
N ASP A 93 0.31 13.91 8.94
CA ASP A 93 0.76 14.71 7.80
C ASP A 93 0.82 13.83 6.56
N LYS A 94 0.39 14.38 5.44
CA LYS A 94 0.35 13.66 4.17
C LYS A 94 1.23 14.40 3.16
N ARG A 95 2.29 13.73 2.70
CA ARG A 95 3.24 14.28 1.73
C ARG A 95 3.23 13.46 0.46
N ILE A 96 3.21 14.13 -0.67
CA ILE A 96 3.31 13.47 -1.97
C ILE A 96 4.79 13.33 -2.31
N ILE A 97 5.26 12.09 -2.44
CA ILE A 97 6.66 11.79 -2.74
C ILE A 97 6.74 10.80 -3.92
N PRO A 98 7.89 10.75 -4.62
CA PRO A 98 8.09 9.76 -5.69
C PRO A 98 7.96 8.33 -5.16
N VAL A 99 7.31 7.47 -5.94
CA VAL A 99 7.10 6.06 -5.58
C VAL A 99 8.42 5.35 -5.29
N GLU A 100 9.46 5.61 -6.09
CA GLU A 100 10.76 4.97 -5.93
C GLU A 100 11.39 5.29 -4.58
N GLU A 101 11.32 6.54 -4.14
CA GLU A 101 11.83 6.95 -2.82
C GLU A 101 11.04 6.31 -1.70
N HIS A 102 9.72 6.29 -1.82
CA HIS A 102 8.84 5.69 -0.82
C HIS A 102 9.08 4.19 -0.71
N TYR A 103 9.22 3.50 -1.84
CA TYR A 103 9.46 2.06 -1.85
C TYR A 103 10.80 1.70 -1.19
N ALA A 104 11.87 2.44 -1.51
CA ALA A 104 13.17 2.24 -0.89
C ALA A 104 13.12 2.44 0.63
N LEU A 105 12.44 3.48 1.08
CA LEU A 105 12.24 3.74 2.52
C LEU A 105 11.43 2.62 3.18
N THR A 106 10.36 2.17 2.53
CA THR A 106 9.49 1.10 3.03
C THR A 106 10.28 -0.20 3.24
N LEU A 107 11.10 -0.59 2.26
CA LEU A 107 11.92 -1.80 2.37
C LEU A 107 12.96 -1.68 3.49
N GLU A 108 13.58 -0.52 3.65
CA GLU A 108 14.55 -0.28 4.72
C GLU A 108 13.90 -0.38 6.10
N LEU A 109 12.74 0.24 6.27
CA LEU A 109 11.97 0.18 7.52
C LEU A 109 11.51 -1.26 7.82
N GLN A 110 11.09 -1.99 6.81
CA GLN A 110 10.70 -3.39 6.96
C GLN A 110 11.85 -4.25 7.49
N LYS A 111 13.06 -4.05 6.96
CA LYS A 111 14.26 -4.75 7.44
C LYS A 111 14.55 -4.43 8.90
N GLN A 112 14.42 -3.18 9.31
CA GLN A 112 14.67 -2.77 10.69
C GLN A 112 13.67 -3.38 11.66
N LEU A 113 12.41 -3.48 11.28
CA LEU A 113 11.36 -4.05 12.12
C LEU A 113 11.46 -5.56 12.27
N LEU A 114 12.01 -6.25 11.29
CA LEU A 114 12.13 -7.73 11.29
C LEU A 114 13.40 -8.23 11.97
N LYS A 115 14.23 -7.35 12.51
CA LYS A 115 15.43 -7.74 13.27
C LYS A 115 15.11 -8.20 14.69
#